data_c6d70deafe47b63d30a3bc5f3c0e0aa8
#
_entry.id   c6d70deafe47b63d30a3bc5f3c0e0aa8
#
_cell.length_a   1.000
_cell.length_b   1.000
_cell.length_c   1.000
_cell.angle_alpha   90.00
_cell.angle_beta   90.00
_cell.angle_gamma   90.00
#
_symmetry.space_group_name_H-M   'P 1'
#
loop_
_entity.id
_entity.type
_entity.pdbx_description
1 polymer ?
#
loop_
_entity_poly.entity_id
_entity_poly.type
_entity_poly.pdbx_seq_one_letter_code
_entity_poly.pdbx_strand_id
1 'polypeptide(L)'
;ESMARELPYIAAIGEAVHQEMERDETVLYFGQNLATSDEDPFLKAFGGDRVRVTPISETAEIGMAIGAAFGGYRPVVQLYMAEFMLVAMNQVVNEAPRFYGMTGGQDKVPIVLQAGYGFTAGWAGQHTGTIYGMFLGVPGLKVVVPSTPADAKGLMTASIRDDNPVVFFHN
;
A
#
# COMPACT_ATOMS: atom_id res chain seq x y z
N GLU A 1 28.05 4.25 21.08
CA GLU A 1 26.57 4.19 21.12
C GLU A 1 26.03 4.76 19.81
N SER A 2 25.42 3.93 18.97
CA SER A 2 24.73 4.39 17.77
C SER A 2 23.51 5.19 18.24
N MET A 3 23.53 6.50 18.05
CA MET A 3 22.34 7.32 18.26
C MET A 3 21.24 6.82 17.33
N ALA A 4 20.03 6.63 17.86
CA ALA A 4 18.87 6.25 17.05
C ALA A 4 18.65 7.32 15.97
N ARG A 5 18.51 6.89 14.71
CA ARG A 5 18.27 7.82 13.60
C ARG A 5 16.82 8.30 13.67
N GLU A 6 16.62 9.62 13.73
CA GLU A 6 15.31 10.22 13.64
C GLU A 6 14.87 10.34 12.17
N LEU A 7 13.69 9.82 11.85
CA LEU A 7 13.07 9.92 10.53
C LEU A 7 11.64 10.44 10.65
N PRO A 8 11.20 11.30 9.72
CA PRO A 8 9.78 11.57 9.55
C PRO A 8 9.01 10.28 9.25
N TYR A 9 7.78 10.21 9.73
CA TYR A 9 6.94 9.02 9.62
C TYR A 9 6.80 8.50 8.19
N ILE A 10 6.44 9.37 7.25
CA ILE A 10 6.28 9.01 5.84
C ILE A 10 7.60 8.59 5.18
N ALA A 11 8.72 9.18 5.60
CA ALA A 11 10.04 8.79 5.10
C ALA A 11 10.43 7.37 5.56
N ALA A 12 10.02 6.97 6.76
CA ALA A 12 10.25 5.62 7.26
C ALA A 12 9.49 4.57 6.43
N ILE A 13 8.26 4.89 6.01
CA ILE A 13 7.46 4.05 5.09
C ILE A 13 8.14 3.97 3.73
N GLY A 14 8.51 5.11 3.15
CA GLY A 14 9.20 5.18 1.85
C GLY A 14 10.50 4.37 1.86
N GLU A 15 11.29 4.47 2.94
CA GLU A 15 12.51 3.69 3.08
C GLU A 15 12.24 2.17 3.13
N ALA A 16 11.16 1.74 3.78
CA ALA A 16 10.77 0.32 3.80
C ALA A 16 10.42 -0.18 2.38
N VAL A 17 9.61 0.58 1.65
CA VAL A 17 9.24 0.24 0.27
C VAL A 17 10.48 0.17 -0.62
N HIS A 18 11.37 1.17 -0.53
CA HIS A 18 12.61 1.21 -1.32
C HIS A 18 13.49 -0.02 -1.05
N GLN A 19 13.71 -0.36 0.22
CA GLN A 19 14.52 -1.51 0.62
C GLN A 19 13.90 -2.84 0.16
N GLU A 20 12.58 -2.97 0.19
CA GLU A 20 11.92 -4.18 -0.31
C GLU A 20 11.97 -4.27 -1.83
N MET A 21 11.89 -3.15 -2.54
CA MET A 21 12.09 -3.12 -4.00
C MET A 21 13.54 -3.46 -4.40
N GLU A 22 14.54 -3.06 -3.60
CA GLU A 22 15.94 -3.49 -3.80
C GLU A 22 16.12 -4.99 -3.58
N ARG A 23 15.44 -5.54 -2.58
CA ARG A 23 15.54 -6.95 -2.18
C ARG A 23 14.83 -7.90 -3.15
N ASP A 24 13.70 -7.48 -3.71
CA ASP A 24 12.77 -8.33 -4.46
C ASP A 24 12.28 -7.59 -5.71
N GLU A 25 12.66 -8.11 -6.88
CA GLU A 25 12.31 -7.52 -8.17
C GLU A 25 10.81 -7.64 -8.51
N THR A 26 10.07 -8.50 -7.81
CA THR A 26 8.62 -8.64 -7.99
C THR A 26 7.82 -7.53 -7.30
N VAL A 27 8.43 -6.76 -6.40
CA VAL A 27 7.75 -5.62 -5.76
C VAL A 27 7.57 -4.48 -6.75
N LEU A 28 6.31 -4.08 -6.95
CA LEU A 28 5.91 -2.93 -7.76
C LEU A 28 5.39 -1.80 -6.87
N TYR A 29 5.63 -0.56 -7.26
CA TYR A 29 5.11 0.61 -6.55
C TYR A 29 4.40 1.55 -7.52
N PHE A 30 3.09 1.70 -7.37
CA PHE A 30 2.31 2.56 -8.24
C PHE A 30 1.15 3.23 -7.51
N GLY A 31 0.62 4.30 -8.08
CA GLY A 31 -0.50 5.04 -7.50
C GLY A 31 -0.63 6.45 -8.06
N GLN A 32 -1.62 7.17 -7.56
CA GLN A 32 -2.05 8.46 -8.12
C GLN A 32 -1.05 9.59 -7.93
N ASN A 33 -0.21 9.55 -6.92
CA ASN A 33 0.64 10.69 -6.54
C ASN A 33 2.11 10.29 -6.39
N LEU A 34 2.54 9.32 -7.16
CA LEU A 34 3.92 8.86 -7.22
C LEU A 34 4.64 9.45 -8.43
N ALA A 35 5.95 9.52 -8.35
CA ALA A 35 6.85 9.75 -9.47
C ALA A 35 6.37 10.90 -10.39
N THR A 36 6.03 12.04 -9.79
CA THR A 36 5.49 13.21 -10.53
C THR A 36 6.54 13.93 -11.39
N SER A 37 7.80 13.53 -11.30
CA SER A 37 8.91 14.05 -12.09
C SER A 37 9.98 13.00 -12.32
N ASP A 38 10.79 13.19 -13.35
CA ASP A 38 11.96 12.35 -13.64
C ASP A 38 13.02 12.38 -12.51
N GLU A 39 12.88 13.32 -11.56
CA GLU A 39 13.73 13.45 -10.39
C GLU A 39 13.29 12.55 -9.22
N ASP A 40 12.15 11.88 -9.31
CA ASP A 40 11.64 11.01 -8.26
C ASP A 40 12.65 9.89 -7.95
N PRO A 41 13.01 9.70 -6.66
CA PRO A 41 14.04 8.74 -6.28
C PRO A 41 13.65 7.28 -6.56
N PHE A 42 12.38 6.93 -6.49
CA PHE A 42 11.91 5.59 -6.84
C PHE A 42 11.99 5.35 -8.34
N LEU A 43 11.52 6.31 -9.14
CA LEU A 43 11.59 6.21 -10.59
C LEU A 43 13.04 6.11 -11.08
N LYS A 44 13.95 6.90 -10.51
CA LYS A 44 15.39 6.82 -10.82
C LYS A 44 16.01 5.47 -10.45
N ALA A 45 15.65 4.92 -9.30
CA ALA A 45 16.23 3.68 -8.81
C ALA A 45 15.70 2.43 -9.53
N PHE A 46 14.40 2.41 -9.84
CA PHE A 46 13.71 1.17 -10.27
C PHE A 46 13.09 1.25 -11.66
N GLY A 47 13.04 2.42 -12.28
CA GLY A 47 12.50 2.63 -13.63
C GLY A 47 10.98 2.54 -13.73
N GLY A 48 10.45 2.97 -14.89
CA GLY A 48 9.01 3.05 -15.16
C GLY A 48 8.30 1.70 -15.28
N ASP A 49 9.03 0.60 -15.35
CA ASP A 49 8.42 -0.74 -15.35
C ASP A 49 7.98 -1.18 -13.95
N ARG A 50 8.64 -0.67 -12.91
CA ARG A 50 8.35 -0.99 -11.51
C ARG A 50 7.71 0.14 -10.72
N VAL A 51 7.86 1.39 -11.19
CA VAL A 51 7.30 2.59 -10.54
C VAL A 51 6.42 3.33 -11.55
N ARG A 52 5.12 3.46 -11.26
CA ARG A 52 4.18 4.08 -12.19
C ARG A 52 3.23 5.05 -11.52
N VAL A 53 3.07 6.22 -12.12
CA VAL A 53 1.94 7.10 -11.83
C VAL A 53 0.72 6.58 -12.58
N THR A 54 -0.40 6.48 -11.88
CA THR A 54 -1.68 6.09 -12.46
C THR A 54 -2.59 7.32 -12.62
N PRO A 55 -3.52 7.31 -13.59
CA PRO A 55 -4.67 8.19 -13.54
C PRO A 55 -5.48 7.93 -12.27
N ILE A 56 -6.20 8.95 -11.76
CA ILE A 56 -7.08 8.79 -10.60
C ILE A 56 -8.19 7.81 -10.94
N SER A 57 -8.07 6.57 -10.44
CA SER A 57 -9.02 5.49 -10.69
C SER A 57 -8.77 4.33 -9.71
N GLU A 58 -9.16 4.48 -8.45
CA GLU A 58 -8.87 3.54 -7.36
C GLU A 58 -9.35 2.12 -7.65
N THR A 59 -10.53 2.00 -8.26
CA THR A 59 -11.08 0.70 -8.70
C THR A 59 -10.16 -0.01 -9.69
N ALA A 60 -9.62 0.72 -10.67
CA ALA A 60 -8.71 0.18 -11.66
C ALA A 60 -7.33 -0.13 -11.05
N GLU A 61 -6.82 0.76 -10.18
CA GLU A 61 -5.53 0.58 -9.52
C GLU A 61 -5.50 -0.69 -8.67
N ILE A 62 -6.52 -0.89 -7.83
CA ILE A 62 -6.60 -2.07 -6.96
C ILE A 62 -6.88 -3.32 -7.80
N GLY A 63 -7.74 -3.23 -8.82
CA GLY A 63 -7.97 -4.35 -9.75
C GLY A 63 -6.70 -4.76 -10.50
N MET A 64 -5.90 -3.79 -10.94
CA MET A 64 -4.60 -4.00 -11.56
C MET A 64 -3.60 -4.68 -10.60
N ALA A 65 -3.59 -4.24 -9.32
CA ALA A 65 -2.76 -4.85 -8.28
C ALA A 65 -3.11 -6.33 -8.06
N ILE A 66 -4.40 -6.65 -7.98
CA ILE A 66 -4.87 -8.04 -7.86
C ILE A 66 -4.41 -8.87 -9.07
N GLY A 67 -4.59 -8.34 -10.28
CA GLY A 67 -4.13 -9.00 -11.51
C GLY A 67 -2.61 -9.20 -11.55
N ALA A 68 -1.83 -8.21 -11.12
CA ALA A 68 -0.37 -8.30 -11.02
C ALA A 68 0.05 -9.36 -9.99
N ALA A 69 -0.66 -9.45 -8.86
CA ALA A 69 -0.42 -10.48 -7.85
C ALA A 69 -0.58 -11.90 -8.41
N PHE A 70 -1.58 -12.15 -9.26
CA PHE A 70 -1.71 -13.42 -9.97
C PHE A 70 -0.58 -13.68 -10.97
N GLY A 71 0.05 -12.62 -11.48
CA GLY A 71 1.25 -12.69 -12.29
C GLY A 71 2.55 -12.94 -11.49
N GLY A 72 2.45 -13.11 -10.18
CA GLY A 72 3.60 -13.35 -9.29
C GLY A 72 4.28 -12.09 -8.75
N TYR A 73 3.68 -10.91 -8.92
CA TYR A 73 4.19 -9.66 -8.40
C TYR A 73 3.64 -9.35 -6.99
N ARG A 74 4.32 -8.44 -6.28
CA ARG A 74 3.95 -7.90 -4.97
C ARG A 74 3.70 -6.38 -5.06
N PRO A 75 2.50 -5.97 -5.48
CA PRO A 75 2.20 -4.56 -5.65
C PRO A 75 2.00 -3.82 -4.31
N VAL A 76 2.62 -2.66 -4.21
CA VAL A 76 2.30 -1.63 -3.22
C VAL A 76 1.57 -0.51 -3.95
N VAL A 77 0.31 -0.29 -3.62
CA VAL A 77 -0.56 0.74 -4.24
C VAL A 77 -0.70 1.91 -3.29
N GLN A 78 -0.27 3.08 -3.73
CA GLN A 78 -0.40 4.32 -2.98
C GLN A 78 -1.70 5.04 -3.38
N LEU A 79 -2.70 4.99 -2.51
CA LEU A 79 -4.05 5.53 -2.75
C LEU A 79 -4.26 6.95 -2.21
N TYR A 80 -3.20 7.59 -1.72
CA TYR A 80 -3.19 8.92 -1.17
C TYR A 80 -4.04 9.07 0.11
N MET A 81 -5.37 9.07 0.03
CA MET A 81 -6.29 9.19 1.17
C MET A 81 -7.12 7.92 1.36
N ALA A 82 -7.38 7.59 2.63
CA ALA A 82 -8.13 6.39 3.01
C ALA A 82 -9.54 6.36 2.41
N GLU A 83 -10.21 7.51 2.37
CA GLU A 83 -11.57 7.62 1.84
C GLU A 83 -11.69 7.25 0.36
N PHE A 84 -10.61 7.37 -0.41
CA PHE A 84 -10.62 7.00 -1.82
C PHE A 84 -10.80 5.50 -2.03
N MET A 85 -10.45 4.66 -1.05
CA MET A 85 -10.75 3.24 -1.08
C MET A 85 -12.25 2.93 -1.12
N LEU A 86 -13.12 3.85 -0.66
CA LEU A 86 -14.57 3.65 -0.69
C LEU A 86 -15.12 3.48 -2.11
N VAL A 87 -14.49 4.09 -3.11
CA VAL A 87 -14.85 3.93 -4.52
C VAL A 87 -14.54 2.51 -5.02
N ALA A 88 -13.55 1.86 -4.44
CA ALA A 88 -13.06 0.54 -4.84
C ALA A 88 -13.40 -0.56 -3.82
N MET A 89 -14.47 -0.40 -3.04
CA MET A 89 -14.82 -1.34 -1.95
C MET A 89 -14.98 -2.78 -2.44
N ASN A 90 -15.48 -3.01 -3.66
CA ASN A 90 -15.55 -4.37 -4.19
C ASN A 90 -14.17 -5.02 -4.28
N GLN A 91 -13.18 -4.31 -4.81
CA GLN A 91 -11.81 -4.83 -4.95
C GLN A 91 -11.16 -5.06 -3.59
N VAL A 92 -11.38 -4.15 -2.63
CA VAL A 92 -10.76 -4.23 -1.30
C VAL A 92 -11.36 -5.32 -0.42
N VAL A 93 -12.69 -5.46 -0.38
CA VAL A 93 -13.36 -6.33 0.60
C VAL A 93 -13.94 -7.63 0.00
N ASN A 94 -14.17 -7.66 -1.31
CA ASN A 94 -14.77 -8.81 -1.97
C ASN A 94 -13.79 -9.57 -2.85
N GLU A 95 -12.98 -8.87 -3.63
CA GLU A 95 -12.04 -9.53 -4.55
C GLU A 95 -10.74 -9.96 -3.82
N ALA A 96 -9.90 -9.01 -3.41
CA ALA A 96 -8.57 -9.30 -2.89
C ALA A 96 -8.55 -10.33 -1.75
N PRO A 97 -9.38 -10.21 -0.69
CA PRO A 97 -9.27 -11.12 0.47
C PRO A 97 -9.90 -12.48 0.24
N ARG A 98 -10.73 -12.67 -0.79
CA ARG A 98 -11.50 -13.91 -0.98
C ARG A 98 -10.89 -14.88 -1.96
N PHE A 99 -10.01 -14.43 -2.85
CA PHE A 99 -9.42 -15.30 -3.88
C PHE A 99 -8.73 -16.53 -3.30
N TYR A 100 -7.97 -16.37 -2.20
CA TYR A 100 -7.33 -17.50 -1.53
C TYR A 100 -8.33 -18.60 -1.16
N GLY A 101 -9.46 -18.23 -0.55
CA GLY A 101 -10.52 -19.18 -0.19
C GLY A 101 -11.25 -19.76 -1.40
N MET A 102 -11.54 -18.93 -2.42
CA MET A 102 -12.26 -19.33 -3.63
C MET A 102 -11.48 -20.32 -4.48
N THR A 103 -10.16 -20.23 -4.48
CA THR A 103 -9.27 -21.10 -5.26
C THR A 103 -8.73 -22.29 -4.45
N GLY A 104 -9.26 -22.52 -3.25
CA GLY A 104 -8.80 -23.61 -2.39
C GLY A 104 -7.35 -23.44 -1.90
N GLY A 105 -6.91 -22.19 -1.75
CA GLY A 105 -5.56 -21.85 -1.27
C GLY A 105 -4.48 -21.81 -2.35
N GLN A 106 -4.84 -21.89 -3.62
CA GLN A 106 -3.88 -21.88 -4.72
C GLN A 106 -3.41 -20.47 -5.06
N ASP A 107 -4.33 -19.50 -5.11
CA ASP A 107 -4.00 -18.13 -5.47
C ASP A 107 -3.84 -17.24 -4.23
N LYS A 108 -2.70 -16.58 -4.15
CA LYS A 108 -2.39 -15.58 -3.15
C LYS A 108 -2.56 -14.19 -3.74
N VAL A 109 -2.89 -13.22 -2.89
CA VAL A 109 -3.02 -11.81 -3.31
C VAL A 109 -2.12 -10.94 -2.43
N PRO A 110 -0.79 -11.00 -2.60
CA PRO A 110 0.19 -10.26 -1.82
C PRO A 110 0.24 -8.78 -2.24
N ILE A 111 -0.79 -8.02 -1.92
CA ILE A 111 -0.87 -6.59 -2.22
C ILE A 111 -0.87 -5.76 -0.94
N VAL A 112 -0.29 -4.58 -1.00
CA VAL A 112 -0.39 -3.56 0.05
C VAL A 112 -1.13 -2.35 -0.49
N LEU A 113 -2.23 -1.98 0.15
CA LEU A 113 -2.99 -0.78 -0.14
C LEU A 113 -2.61 0.28 0.90
N GLN A 114 -1.74 1.21 0.52
CA GLN A 114 -1.23 2.27 1.38
C GLN A 114 -2.10 3.51 1.25
N ALA A 115 -2.61 4.04 2.37
CA ALA A 115 -3.43 5.24 2.37
C ALA A 115 -3.24 6.10 3.62
N GLY A 116 -3.24 7.42 3.44
CA GLY A 116 -3.22 8.40 4.52
C GLY A 116 -4.58 8.54 5.19
N TYR A 117 -4.59 8.82 6.51
CA TYR A 117 -5.80 9.13 7.26
C TYR A 117 -5.56 10.25 8.27
N GLY A 118 -6.64 10.83 8.81
CA GLY A 118 -6.56 11.79 9.91
C GLY A 118 -6.27 13.23 9.48
N PHE A 119 -6.02 14.10 10.43
CA PHE A 119 -5.98 15.56 10.26
C PHE A 119 -4.63 16.11 9.78
N THR A 120 -3.70 15.30 9.41
CA THR A 120 -2.30 15.69 9.17
C THR A 120 -2.13 16.87 8.20
N ALA A 121 -2.92 16.93 7.14
CA ALA A 121 -2.81 17.97 6.12
C ALA A 121 -3.92 19.03 6.17
N GLY A 122 -4.89 18.91 7.08
CA GLY A 122 -6.00 19.86 7.18
C GLY A 122 -6.94 19.87 5.96
N TRP A 123 -7.16 18.74 5.32
CA TRP A 123 -7.87 18.64 4.03
C TRP A 123 -9.39 18.52 4.17
N ALA A 124 -9.94 19.07 5.22
CA ALA A 124 -11.38 19.11 5.53
C ALA A 124 -12.00 17.72 5.71
N GLY A 125 -13.33 17.66 5.89
CA GLY A 125 -14.04 16.47 6.36
C GLY A 125 -14.07 15.27 5.42
N GLN A 126 -13.82 15.46 4.13
CA GLN A 126 -13.86 14.38 3.13
C GLN A 126 -12.52 13.67 2.91
N HIS A 127 -11.42 14.19 3.49
CA HIS A 127 -10.06 13.70 3.25
C HIS A 127 -9.28 13.48 4.56
N THR A 128 -9.98 13.41 5.70
CA THR A 128 -9.37 13.30 7.03
C THR A 128 -10.06 12.25 7.90
N GLY A 129 -10.81 11.36 7.30
CA GLY A 129 -11.55 10.33 8.01
C GLY A 129 -10.64 9.23 8.57
N THR A 130 -11.10 8.59 9.63
CA THR A 130 -10.46 7.43 10.25
C THR A 130 -11.29 6.18 9.97
N ILE A 131 -11.32 5.77 8.71
CA ILE A 131 -12.22 4.72 8.23
C ILE A 131 -11.70 3.29 8.39
N TYR A 132 -10.51 3.09 8.94
CA TYR A 132 -9.89 1.77 9.06
C TYR A 132 -10.76 0.75 9.81
N GLY A 133 -11.64 1.19 10.71
CA GLY A 133 -12.60 0.34 11.41
C GLY A 133 -13.54 -0.44 10.48
N MET A 134 -13.83 0.09 9.29
CA MET A 134 -14.69 -0.57 8.29
C MET A 134 -14.09 -1.87 7.74
N PHE A 135 -12.78 -2.03 7.80
CA PHE A 135 -12.07 -3.16 7.21
C PHE A 135 -11.76 -4.28 8.22
N LEU A 136 -11.90 -4.02 9.54
CA LEU A 136 -11.52 -4.97 10.59
C LEU A 136 -12.33 -6.28 10.58
N GLY A 137 -13.55 -6.25 10.06
CA GLY A 137 -14.43 -7.42 9.99
C GLY A 137 -14.32 -8.22 8.69
N VAL A 138 -13.36 -7.93 7.81
CA VAL A 138 -13.22 -8.58 6.49
C VAL A 138 -12.29 -9.78 6.58
N PRO A 139 -12.79 -11.03 6.49
CA PRO A 139 -11.94 -12.21 6.52
C PRO A 139 -10.96 -12.22 5.35
N GLY A 140 -9.69 -12.54 5.63
CA GLY A 140 -8.63 -12.58 4.62
C GLY A 140 -7.94 -11.24 4.34
N LEU A 141 -8.43 -10.14 4.92
CA LEU A 141 -7.82 -8.82 4.83
C LEU A 141 -7.09 -8.48 6.13
N LYS A 142 -5.86 -8.03 6.04
CA LYS A 142 -5.10 -7.50 7.18
C LYS A 142 -5.20 -5.99 7.21
N VAL A 143 -5.37 -5.43 8.41
CA VAL A 143 -5.43 -3.99 8.64
C VAL A 143 -4.29 -3.58 9.54
N VAL A 144 -3.47 -2.65 9.07
CA VAL A 144 -2.28 -2.16 9.77
C VAL A 144 -2.38 -0.66 9.97
N VAL A 145 -2.21 -0.21 11.22
CA VAL A 145 -2.26 1.21 11.62
C VAL A 145 -1.10 1.47 12.58
N PRO A 146 0.12 1.71 12.09
CA PRO A 146 1.27 1.95 12.95
C PRO A 146 1.19 3.30 13.66
N SER A 147 1.85 3.41 14.81
CA SER A 147 1.83 4.61 15.65
C SER A 147 3.17 5.35 15.73
N THR A 148 4.28 4.69 15.38
CA THR A 148 5.61 5.30 15.40
C THR A 148 6.33 5.11 14.05
N PRO A 149 7.33 5.93 13.70
CA PRO A 149 8.14 5.72 12.49
C PRO A 149 8.82 4.34 12.45
N ALA A 150 9.26 3.83 13.60
CA ALA A 150 9.87 2.50 13.69
C ALA A 150 8.85 1.39 13.38
N ASP A 151 7.65 1.47 13.97
CA ASP A 151 6.54 0.55 13.67
C ASP A 151 6.13 0.65 12.21
N ALA A 152 6.02 1.89 11.68
CA ALA A 152 5.63 2.12 10.29
C ALA A 152 6.58 1.44 9.32
N LYS A 153 7.90 1.57 9.53
CA LYS A 153 8.91 0.89 8.73
C LYS A 153 8.83 -0.64 8.85
N GLY A 154 8.80 -1.14 10.07
CA GLY A 154 8.78 -2.59 10.32
C GLY A 154 7.50 -3.27 9.80
N LEU A 155 6.35 -2.64 10.04
CA LEU A 155 5.07 -3.16 9.59
C LEU A 155 4.87 -3.03 8.07
N MET A 156 5.40 -1.98 7.42
CA MET A 156 5.39 -1.89 5.96
C MET A 156 6.23 -3.01 5.34
N THR A 157 7.44 -3.24 5.85
CA THR A 157 8.28 -4.36 5.44
C THR A 157 7.54 -5.70 5.60
N ALA A 158 6.91 -5.93 6.75
CA ALA A 158 6.15 -7.16 7.00
C ALA A 158 4.93 -7.29 6.07
N SER A 159 4.25 -6.17 5.78
CA SER A 159 3.09 -6.14 4.88
C SER A 159 3.46 -6.51 3.44
N ILE A 160 4.59 -6.00 2.92
CA ILE A 160 5.07 -6.33 1.57
C ILE A 160 5.43 -7.82 1.45
N ARG A 161 5.96 -8.41 2.52
CA ARG A 161 6.33 -9.83 2.56
C ARG A 161 5.16 -10.78 2.83
N ASP A 162 4.00 -10.25 3.21
CA ASP A 162 2.82 -11.07 3.48
C ASP A 162 2.19 -11.58 2.18
N ASP A 163 1.67 -12.79 2.22
CA ASP A 163 0.98 -13.40 1.07
C ASP A 163 -0.51 -13.05 0.99
N ASN A 164 -1.03 -12.34 1.99
CA ASN A 164 -2.41 -11.86 2.02
C ASN A 164 -2.49 -10.36 1.74
N PRO A 165 -3.64 -9.86 1.28
CA PRO A 165 -3.82 -8.43 1.10
C PRO A 165 -3.79 -7.68 2.44
N VAL A 166 -3.09 -6.56 2.44
CA VAL A 166 -2.93 -5.68 3.60
C VAL A 166 -3.41 -4.28 3.25
N VAL A 167 -4.27 -3.71 4.07
CA VAL A 167 -4.56 -2.28 4.05
C VAL A 167 -3.70 -1.61 5.10
N PHE A 168 -2.82 -0.73 4.66
CA PHE A 168 -1.84 -0.04 5.48
C PHE A 168 -2.21 1.44 5.61
N PHE A 169 -2.70 1.81 6.78
CA PHE A 169 -3.09 3.19 7.07
C PHE A 169 -1.95 3.94 7.77
N HIS A 170 -1.67 5.16 7.32
CA HIS A 170 -0.67 6.01 7.96
C HIS A 170 -1.19 7.43 8.19
N ASN A 171 -0.71 8.07 9.23
CA ASN A 171 -1.03 9.46 9.57
C ASN A 171 0.14 10.38 9.23
#